data_bb4a4141c5cf6698870bbc1f2e4e2497
#
_entry.id   bb4a4141c5cf6698870bbc1f2e4e2497
#
_cell.length_a   1.000
_cell.length_b   1.000
_cell.length_c   1.000
_cell.angle_alpha   90.00
_cell.angle_beta   90.00
_cell.angle_gamma   90.00
#
_symmetry.space_group_name_H-M   'P 1'
#
loop_
_entity.id
_entity.type
_entity.pdbx_description
1 polymer ?
#
loop_
_entity_poly.entity_id
_entity_poly.type
_entity_poly.pdbx_seq_one_letter_code
_entity_poly.pdbx_strand_id
1 'polypeptide(L)'
;MIRIRELQQDEWRIWRTLRIAALEDSPDAFGDTAEQARGRSDEQWRESLVHPDERLLIAEIDSGLVGMARVRRDADDASRAGLYSMWVSPDARRVGVGRALIDAVFGWAIRNEISRLWLCVTQGNEPAKRLYKSFGFEATGSLRPLRAGSEKQMDEMQVSLDTTNRTRGR
;
A
#
# COMPACT_ATOMS: atom_id res chain seq x y z
N MET A 1 -19.56 -6.23 6.35
CA MET A 1 -18.61 -5.58 7.31
C MET A 1 -17.21 -5.59 6.69
N ILE A 2 -16.41 -4.50 6.82
CA ILE A 2 -15.02 -4.47 6.34
C ILE A 2 -14.13 -5.04 7.44
N ARG A 3 -13.30 -6.03 7.11
CA ARG A 3 -12.31 -6.62 7.99
C ARG A 3 -10.92 -6.45 7.38
N ILE A 4 -9.98 -5.88 8.14
CA ILE A 4 -8.57 -5.83 7.75
C ILE A 4 -7.80 -6.82 8.62
N ARG A 5 -7.00 -7.67 8.00
CA ARG A 5 -6.11 -8.60 8.70
C ARG A 5 -4.73 -8.67 8.06
N GLU A 6 -3.78 -9.12 8.82
CA GLU A 6 -2.44 -9.45 8.31
C GLU A 6 -2.48 -10.78 7.55
N LEU A 7 -1.77 -10.82 6.43
CA LEU A 7 -1.58 -12.04 5.63
C LEU A 7 -0.51 -12.91 6.29
N GLN A 8 -0.78 -14.21 6.39
CA GLN A 8 0.19 -15.17 6.89
C GLN A 8 1.10 -15.66 5.75
N GLN A 9 2.30 -16.15 6.06
CA GLN A 9 3.28 -16.58 5.06
C GLN A 9 2.80 -17.71 4.15
N ASP A 10 2.02 -18.62 4.69
CA ASP A 10 1.45 -19.76 3.95
C ASP A 10 0.30 -19.34 3.02
N GLU A 11 -0.24 -18.14 3.19
CA GLU A 11 -1.30 -17.58 2.36
C GLU A 11 -0.79 -16.87 1.09
N TRP A 12 0.42 -17.14 0.64
CA TRP A 12 1.03 -16.47 -0.52
C TRP A 12 0.17 -16.51 -1.79
N ARG A 13 -0.68 -17.54 -1.96
CA ARG A 13 -1.60 -17.63 -3.10
C ARG A 13 -2.66 -16.54 -3.07
N ILE A 14 -3.11 -16.13 -1.89
CA ILE A 14 -4.02 -14.99 -1.72
C ILE A 14 -3.34 -13.71 -2.19
N TRP A 15 -2.11 -13.47 -1.74
CA TRP A 15 -1.35 -12.30 -2.18
C TRP A 15 -1.11 -12.27 -3.69
N ARG A 16 -0.70 -13.41 -4.25
CA ARG A 16 -0.54 -13.56 -5.71
C ARG A 16 -1.81 -13.19 -6.46
N THR A 17 -2.96 -13.71 -6.04
CA THR A 17 -4.25 -13.45 -6.69
C THR A 17 -4.61 -11.97 -6.65
N LEU A 18 -4.53 -11.34 -5.48
CA LEU A 18 -4.81 -9.91 -5.31
C LEU A 18 -3.82 -9.05 -6.10
N ARG A 19 -2.54 -9.42 -6.08
CA ARG A 19 -1.49 -8.66 -6.78
C ARG A 19 -1.68 -8.68 -8.29
N ILE A 20 -1.97 -9.84 -8.87
CA ILE A 20 -2.25 -9.96 -10.31
C ILE A 20 -3.49 -9.15 -10.67
N ALA A 21 -4.58 -9.28 -9.91
CA ALA A 21 -5.80 -8.52 -10.14
C ALA A 21 -5.56 -6.99 -10.09
N ALA A 22 -4.75 -6.53 -9.13
CA ALA A 22 -4.37 -5.12 -9.02
C ALA A 22 -3.58 -4.61 -10.23
N LEU A 23 -2.63 -5.41 -10.71
CA LEU A 23 -1.79 -5.06 -11.87
C LEU A 23 -2.58 -5.05 -13.18
N GLU A 24 -3.60 -5.90 -13.29
CA GLU A 24 -4.53 -5.91 -14.44
C GLU A 24 -5.49 -4.74 -14.43
N ASP A 25 -6.05 -4.43 -13.26
CA ASP A 25 -7.00 -3.30 -13.09
C ASP A 25 -6.32 -1.94 -13.22
N SER A 26 -5.12 -1.80 -12.64
CA SER A 26 -4.44 -0.51 -12.51
C SER A 26 -2.95 -0.62 -12.92
N PRO A 27 -2.63 -0.91 -14.19
CA PRO A 27 -1.26 -1.17 -14.64
C PRO A 27 -0.32 0.03 -14.46
N ASP A 28 -0.88 1.23 -14.40
CA ASP A 28 -0.12 2.47 -14.20
C ASP A 28 0.04 2.89 -12.74
N ALA A 29 -0.47 2.09 -11.81
CA ALA A 29 -0.35 2.38 -10.38
C ALA A 29 0.86 1.69 -9.71
N PHE A 30 1.53 0.77 -10.40
CA PHE A 30 2.55 -0.10 -9.82
C PHE A 30 3.81 -0.20 -10.68
N GLY A 31 4.96 -0.42 -10.04
CA GLY A 31 6.23 -0.62 -10.73
C GLY A 31 6.33 -1.93 -11.50
N ASP A 32 5.67 -3.00 -11.02
CA ASP A 32 5.56 -4.28 -11.71
C ASP A 32 4.51 -4.24 -12.82
N THR A 33 4.57 -5.24 -13.72
CA THR A 33 3.50 -5.54 -14.69
C THR A 33 2.80 -6.86 -14.35
N ALA A 34 1.58 -7.04 -14.86
CA ALA A 34 0.85 -8.30 -14.69
C ALA A 34 1.58 -9.48 -15.33
N GLU A 35 2.28 -9.26 -16.46
CA GLU A 35 3.10 -10.27 -17.14
C GLU A 35 4.25 -10.73 -16.24
N GLN A 36 5.02 -9.80 -15.65
CA GLN A 36 6.08 -10.10 -14.72
C GLN A 36 5.57 -10.89 -13.51
N ALA A 37 4.43 -10.47 -12.95
CA ALA A 37 3.83 -11.14 -11.81
C ALA A 37 3.39 -12.58 -12.13
N ARG A 38 2.78 -12.81 -13.31
CA ARG A 38 2.39 -14.15 -13.76
C ARG A 38 3.59 -15.06 -14.02
N GLY A 39 4.70 -14.51 -14.47
CA GLY A 39 5.95 -15.23 -14.73
C GLY A 39 6.69 -15.70 -13.49
N ARG A 40 6.34 -15.23 -12.29
CA ARG A 40 6.98 -15.65 -11.04
C ARG A 40 6.60 -17.08 -10.67
N SER A 41 7.59 -17.87 -10.25
CA SER A 41 7.37 -19.21 -9.69
C SER A 41 6.68 -19.14 -8.32
N ASP A 42 6.11 -20.24 -7.88
CA ASP A 42 5.54 -20.38 -6.53
C ASP A 42 6.57 -20.07 -5.43
N GLU A 43 7.83 -20.45 -5.65
CA GLU A 43 8.91 -20.18 -4.72
C GLU A 43 9.21 -18.68 -4.62
N GLN A 44 9.32 -17.99 -5.76
CA GLN A 44 9.51 -16.54 -5.79
C GLN A 44 8.36 -15.79 -5.09
N TRP A 45 7.12 -16.28 -5.20
CA TRP A 45 6.00 -15.72 -4.47
C TRP A 45 6.13 -15.91 -2.96
N ARG A 46 6.53 -17.12 -2.49
CA ARG A 46 6.76 -17.38 -1.06
C ARG A 46 7.88 -16.50 -0.50
N GLU A 47 9.00 -16.42 -1.20
CA GLU A 47 10.15 -15.61 -0.80
C GLU A 47 9.81 -14.12 -0.73
N SER A 48 8.97 -13.62 -1.63
CA SER A 48 8.56 -12.21 -1.65
C SER A 48 7.74 -11.77 -0.45
N LEU A 49 7.26 -12.70 0.37
CA LEU A 49 6.48 -12.44 1.59
C LEU A 49 7.29 -12.58 2.89
N VAL A 50 8.56 -12.94 2.77
CA VAL A 50 9.45 -13.14 3.93
C VAL A 50 10.33 -11.92 4.14
N HIS A 51 9.82 -10.95 4.90
CA HIS A 51 10.63 -9.80 5.31
C HIS A 51 10.28 -9.39 6.75
N PRO A 52 11.25 -9.36 7.67
CA PRO A 52 10.99 -9.14 9.09
C PRO A 52 10.35 -7.77 9.39
N ASP A 53 10.71 -6.76 8.60
CA ASP A 53 10.28 -5.36 8.77
C ASP A 53 9.06 -4.99 7.90
N GLU A 54 8.33 -5.98 7.43
CA GLU A 54 7.21 -5.79 6.51
C GLU A 54 5.92 -6.39 7.07
N ARG A 55 4.79 -5.78 6.72
CA ARG A 55 3.46 -6.35 6.93
C ARG A 55 2.64 -6.25 5.65
N LEU A 56 1.98 -7.35 5.37
CA LEU A 56 1.03 -7.48 4.27
C LEU A 56 -0.37 -7.50 4.85
N LEU A 57 -1.18 -6.55 4.44
CA LEU A 57 -2.55 -6.41 4.90
C LEU A 57 -3.51 -6.76 3.77
N ILE A 58 -4.57 -7.46 4.09
CA ILE A 58 -5.67 -7.76 3.18
C ILE A 58 -6.98 -7.26 3.74
N ALA A 59 -7.85 -6.82 2.84
CA ALA A 59 -9.19 -6.38 3.15
C ALA A 59 -10.21 -7.41 2.67
N GLU A 60 -11.10 -7.78 3.56
CA GLU A 60 -12.20 -8.72 3.34
C GLU A 60 -13.53 -8.01 3.57
N ILE A 61 -14.51 -8.33 2.74
CA ILE A 61 -15.93 -8.05 2.95
C ILE A 61 -16.72 -9.35 2.75
N ASP A 62 -18.01 -9.33 3.00
CA ASP A 62 -18.85 -10.54 2.92
C ASP A 62 -18.76 -11.26 1.56
N SER A 63 -18.44 -10.53 0.47
CA SER A 63 -18.23 -11.08 -0.87
C SER A 63 -16.81 -11.61 -1.14
N GLY A 64 -15.88 -11.51 -0.21
CA GLY A 64 -14.52 -12.04 -0.30
C GLY A 64 -13.41 -11.00 -0.16
N LEU A 65 -12.25 -11.33 -0.72
CA LEU A 65 -11.04 -10.50 -0.70
C LEU A 65 -11.16 -9.34 -1.69
N VAL A 66 -11.02 -8.11 -1.19
CA VAL A 66 -11.33 -6.91 -1.98
C VAL A 66 -10.23 -5.84 -1.96
N GLY A 67 -9.13 -6.08 -1.26
CA GLY A 67 -8.06 -5.09 -1.22
C GLY A 67 -6.80 -5.59 -0.54
N MET A 68 -5.72 -4.87 -0.76
CA MET A 68 -4.41 -5.16 -0.17
C MET A 68 -3.62 -3.89 0.08
N ALA A 69 -2.68 -3.98 1.00
CA ALA A 69 -1.65 -2.99 1.24
C ALA A 69 -0.39 -3.67 1.77
N ARG A 70 0.77 -3.09 1.52
CA ARG A 70 2.07 -3.50 2.06
C ARG A 70 2.69 -2.32 2.77
N VAL A 71 3.16 -2.50 3.97
CA VAL A 71 3.95 -1.51 4.70
C VAL A 71 5.27 -2.12 5.10
N ARG A 72 6.36 -1.39 4.88
CA ARG A 72 7.72 -1.83 5.21
C ARG A 72 8.50 -0.69 5.84
N ARG A 73 9.20 -1.00 6.94
CA ARG A 73 10.18 -0.12 7.55
C ARG A 73 11.36 0.11 6.60
N ASP A 74 11.87 1.33 6.53
CA ASP A 74 13.04 1.64 5.73
C ASP A 74 14.29 1.00 6.35
N ALA A 75 15.17 0.45 5.51
CA ALA A 75 16.40 -0.19 5.98
C ALA A 75 17.40 0.82 6.59
N ASP A 76 17.41 2.04 6.04
CA ASP A 76 18.38 3.08 6.42
C ASP A 76 17.84 4.05 7.49
N ASP A 77 16.53 4.02 7.76
CA ASP A 77 15.88 4.88 8.75
C ASP A 77 14.74 4.14 9.45
N ALA A 78 15.04 3.57 10.61
CA ALA A 78 14.09 2.80 11.40
C ALA A 78 12.85 3.59 11.87
N SER A 79 12.89 4.92 11.80
CA SER A 79 11.76 5.79 12.14
C SER A 79 10.79 6.02 10.96
N ARG A 80 11.15 5.53 9.76
CA ARG A 80 10.37 5.66 8.53
C ARG A 80 9.83 4.33 8.04
N ALA A 81 8.69 4.37 7.36
CA ALA A 81 8.17 3.22 6.63
C ALA A 81 7.45 3.66 5.35
N GLY A 82 7.57 2.84 4.32
CA GLY A 82 6.89 3.04 3.04
C GLY A 82 5.60 2.24 2.95
N LEU A 83 4.57 2.85 2.35
CA LEU A 83 3.32 2.20 1.97
C LEU A 83 3.38 1.81 0.49
N TYR A 84 3.20 0.52 0.21
CA TYR A 84 3.26 -0.06 -1.13
C TYR A 84 2.02 -0.90 -1.43
N SER A 85 1.86 -1.28 -2.68
CA SER A 85 0.85 -2.25 -3.13
C SER A 85 -0.56 -1.93 -2.66
N MET A 86 -0.88 -0.66 -2.46
CA MET A 86 -2.21 -0.21 -2.05
C MET A 86 -3.18 -0.36 -3.20
N TRP A 87 -4.19 -1.20 -3.02
CA TRP A 87 -5.21 -1.45 -4.03
C TRP A 87 -6.53 -1.88 -3.40
N VAL A 88 -7.63 -1.48 -4.05
CA VAL A 88 -8.99 -1.90 -3.72
C VAL A 88 -9.68 -2.30 -5.02
N SER A 89 -10.33 -3.47 -5.00
CA SER A 89 -11.12 -3.97 -6.13
C SER A 89 -12.14 -2.92 -6.59
N PRO A 90 -12.33 -2.74 -7.91
CA PRO A 90 -13.29 -1.77 -8.44
C PRO A 90 -14.66 -1.81 -7.78
N ASP A 91 -15.21 -3.00 -7.58
CA ASP A 91 -16.54 -3.21 -6.99
C ASP A 91 -16.65 -2.86 -5.50
N ALA A 92 -15.49 -2.74 -4.83
CA ALA A 92 -15.42 -2.39 -3.41
C ALA A 92 -14.85 -0.99 -3.16
N ARG A 93 -14.72 -0.18 -4.19
CA ARG A 93 -14.28 1.22 -4.04
C ARG A 93 -15.41 2.09 -3.49
N ARG A 94 -15.02 3.19 -2.83
CA ARG A 94 -15.90 4.21 -2.25
C ARG A 94 -16.84 3.74 -1.13
N VAL A 95 -16.66 2.52 -0.63
CA VAL A 95 -17.37 2.00 0.55
C VAL A 95 -16.50 1.96 1.81
N GLY A 96 -15.31 2.58 1.78
CA GLY A 96 -14.44 2.74 2.96
C GLY A 96 -13.28 1.75 3.06
N VAL A 97 -13.14 0.78 2.15
CA VAL A 97 -12.06 -0.24 2.20
C VAL A 97 -10.66 0.40 2.18
N GLY A 98 -10.43 1.36 1.28
CA GLY A 98 -9.13 2.05 1.21
C GLY A 98 -8.79 2.81 2.49
N ARG A 99 -9.78 3.46 3.09
CA ARG A 99 -9.63 4.13 4.39
C ARG A 99 -9.25 3.12 5.48
N ALA A 100 -9.96 1.99 5.57
CA ALA A 100 -9.70 0.96 6.57
C ALA A 100 -8.29 0.35 6.43
N LEU A 101 -7.80 0.15 5.20
CA LEU A 101 -6.42 -0.30 4.96
C LEU A 101 -5.40 0.73 5.46
N ILE A 102 -5.59 2.02 5.16
CA ILE A 102 -4.67 3.06 5.62
C ILE A 102 -4.73 3.21 7.14
N ASP A 103 -5.90 3.16 7.77
CA ASP A 103 -6.03 3.17 9.24
C ASP A 103 -5.26 2.00 9.88
N ALA A 104 -5.30 0.81 9.28
CA ALA A 104 -4.54 -0.34 9.75
C ALA A 104 -3.02 -0.13 9.61
N VAL A 105 -2.56 0.48 8.50
CA VAL A 105 -1.15 0.86 8.30
C VAL A 105 -0.70 1.87 9.35
N PHE A 106 -1.51 2.90 9.64
CA PHE A 106 -1.22 3.88 10.70
C PHE A 106 -1.14 3.21 12.08
N GLY A 107 -2.08 2.31 12.37
CA GLY A 107 -2.06 1.54 13.62
C GLY A 107 -0.79 0.69 13.77
N TRP A 108 -0.36 0.04 12.69
CA TRP A 108 0.90 -0.70 12.69
C TRP A 108 2.09 0.24 12.89
N ALA A 109 2.14 1.35 12.17
CA ALA A 109 3.24 2.31 12.25
C ALA A 109 3.42 2.86 13.69
N ILE A 110 2.31 3.24 14.34
CA ILE A 110 2.33 3.72 15.73
C ILE A 110 2.85 2.65 16.68
N ARG A 111 2.38 1.40 16.57
CA ARG A 111 2.84 0.30 17.44
C ARG A 111 4.31 -0.07 17.23
N ASN A 112 4.89 0.28 16.09
CA ASN A 112 6.26 0.00 15.73
C ASN A 112 7.16 1.24 15.79
N GLU A 113 6.70 2.31 16.45
CA GLU A 113 7.49 3.54 16.69
C GLU A 113 7.94 4.23 15.39
N ILE A 114 7.16 4.07 14.32
CA ILE A 114 7.36 4.79 13.07
C ILE A 114 6.84 6.21 13.24
N SER A 115 7.70 7.20 13.03
CA SER A 115 7.32 8.61 13.10
C SER A 115 6.93 9.21 11.75
N ARG A 116 7.24 8.53 10.64
CA ARG A 116 7.00 9.03 9.29
C ARG A 116 6.61 7.92 8.33
N LEU A 117 5.44 8.08 7.68
CA LEU A 117 5.04 7.23 6.56
C LEU A 117 5.25 7.98 5.24
N TRP A 118 5.66 7.27 4.22
CA TRP A 118 5.78 7.79 2.86
C TRP A 118 5.20 6.81 1.84
N LEU A 119 4.88 7.30 0.67
CA LEU A 119 4.41 6.53 -0.47
C LEU A 119 4.76 7.24 -1.78
N CYS A 120 4.68 6.52 -2.90
CA CYS A 120 4.70 7.10 -4.22
C CYS A 120 3.36 6.84 -4.91
N VAL A 121 2.82 7.85 -5.58
CA VAL A 121 1.57 7.78 -6.33
C VAL A 121 1.78 8.32 -7.74
N THR A 122 1.33 7.59 -8.75
CA THR A 122 1.46 7.98 -10.15
C THR A 122 0.75 9.30 -10.41
N GLN A 123 1.40 10.21 -11.12
CA GLN A 123 0.80 11.46 -11.54
C GLN A 123 -0.48 11.20 -12.35
N GLY A 124 -1.53 11.95 -12.05
CA GLY A 124 -2.86 11.74 -12.63
C GLY A 124 -3.76 10.76 -11.87
N ASN A 125 -3.24 10.01 -10.89
CA ASN A 125 -4.08 9.16 -10.02
C ASN A 125 -4.74 10.00 -8.91
N GLU A 126 -5.65 10.87 -9.29
CA GLU A 126 -6.31 11.82 -8.39
C GLU A 126 -7.16 11.15 -7.30
N PRO A 127 -7.88 10.04 -7.55
CA PRO A 127 -8.60 9.34 -6.47
C PRO A 127 -7.68 8.89 -5.34
N ALA A 128 -6.53 8.29 -5.67
CA ALA A 128 -5.54 7.87 -4.67
C ALA A 128 -4.94 9.07 -3.93
N LYS A 129 -4.56 10.13 -4.65
CA LYS A 129 -4.02 11.36 -4.04
C LYS A 129 -5.01 11.98 -3.05
N ARG A 130 -6.29 12.07 -3.40
CA ARG A 130 -7.32 12.59 -2.49
C ARG A 130 -7.45 11.75 -1.23
N LEU A 131 -7.40 10.42 -1.36
CA LEU A 131 -7.44 9.51 -0.22
C LEU A 131 -6.24 9.76 0.70
N TYR A 132 -5.01 9.79 0.16
CA TYR A 132 -3.80 10.02 0.95
C TYR A 132 -3.80 11.41 1.62
N LYS A 133 -4.19 12.46 0.90
CA LYS A 133 -4.34 13.81 1.48
C LYS A 133 -5.33 13.84 2.64
N SER A 134 -6.40 13.04 2.59
CA SER A 134 -7.38 12.96 3.69
C SER A 134 -6.80 12.36 4.98
N PHE A 135 -5.64 11.68 4.89
CA PHE A 135 -4.85 11.18 6.02
C PHE A 135 -3.68 12.09 6.40
N GLY A 136 -3.54 13.24 5.76
CA GLY A 136 -2.49 14.21 6.04
C GLY A 136 -1.20 14.02 5.25
N PHE A 137 -1.19 13.12 4.25
CA PHE A 137 -0.04 13.02 3.36
C PHE A 137 0.09 14.28 2.49
N GLU A 138 1.31 14.80 2.40
CA GLU A 138 1.67 15.96 1.60
C GLU A 138 2.78 15.59 0.62
N ALA A 139 2.76 16.21 -0.57
CA ALA A 139 3.81 16.00 -1.57
C ALA A 139 5.15 16.54 -1.06
N THR A 140 6.22 15.76 -1.25
CA THR A 140 7.58 16.18 -0.87
C THR A 140 8.27 17.01 -1.95
N GLY A 141 7.74 17.01 -3.17
CA GLY A 141 8.37 17.58 -4.36
C GLY A 141 9.32 16.61 -5.08
N SER A 142 9.60 15.45 -4.51
CA SER A 142 10.40 14.41 -5.15
C SER A 142 9.58 13.65 -6.19
N LEU A 143 10.19 13.40 -7.36
CA LEU A 143 9.62 12.60 -8.43
C LEU A 143 10.43 11.32 -8.63
N ARG A 144 9.75 10.26 -8.99
CA ARG A 144 10.37 8.98 -9.37
C ARG A 144 9.70 8.41 -10.62
N PRO A 145 10.46 7.79 -11.53
CA PRO A 145 9.83 7.09 -12.64
C PRO A 145 9.00 5.92 -12.10
N LEU A 146 7.87 5.65 -12.74
CA LEU A 146 7.00 4.53 -12.35
C LEU A 146 7.75 3.19 -12.43
N ARG A 147 8.52 3.01 -13.50
CA ARG A 147 9.41 1.87 -13.75
C ARG A 147 10.45 2.23 -14.80
N ALA A 148 11.48 1.40 -14.95
CA ALA A 148 12.48 1.60 -15.99
C ALA A 148 11.82 1.68 -17.38
N GLY A 149 12.17 2.69 -18.16
CA GLY A 149 11.64 2.94 -19.50
C GLY A 149 10.22 3.51 -19.55
N SER A 150 9.60 3.82 -18.42
CA SER A 150 8.30 4.50 -18.38
C SER A 150 8.45 6.00 -18.46
N GLU A 151 7.61 6.66 -19.27
CA GLU A 151 7.47 8.13 -19.26
C GLU A 151 6.65 8.63 -18.06
N LYS A 152 5.92 7.73 -17.40
CA LYS A 152 5.09 8.09 -16.23
C LYS A 152 5.94 8.31 -15.01
N GLN A 153 5.60 9.37 -14.27
CA GLN A 153 6.25 9.76 -13.02
C GLN A 153 5.32 9.51 -11.84
N MET A 154 5.91 9.29 -10.69
CA MET A 154 5.22 9.22 -9.41
C MET A 154 5.62 10.40 -8.54
N ASP A 155 4.65 11.00 -7.86
CA ASP A 155 4.89 11.97 -6.78
C ASP A 155 5.15 11.21 -5.49
N GLU A 156 6.21 11.58 -4.77
CA GLU A 156 6.40 11.11 -3.39
C GLU A 156 5.54 11.96 -2.45
N MET A 157 4.84 11.29 -1.55
CA MET A 157 4.07 11.93 -0.48
C MET A 157 4.48 11.37 0.87
N GLN A 158 4.39 12.19 1.92
CA GLN A 158 4.72 11.78 3.29
C GLN A 158 3.77 12.38 4.30
N VAL A 159 3.67 11.71 5.47
CA VAL A 159 2.95 12.20 6.66
C VAL A 159 3.77 11.93 7.91
N SER A 160 3.80 12.90 8.83
CA SER A 160 4.36 12.72 10.18
C SER A 160 3.30 12.12 11.10
N LEU A 161 3.71 11.15 11.92
CA LEU A 161 2.86 10.46 12.91
C LEU A 161 3.07 10.98 14.34
N ASP A 162 3.78 12.08 14.52
CA ASP A 162 4.02 12.65 15.83
C ASP A 162 2.71 12.90 16.58
N THR A 163 2.62 12.34 17.77
CA THR A 163 1.43 12.27 18.62
C THR A 163 0.89 13.64 19.08
N THR A 164 1.63 14.70 18.84
CA THR A 164 1.28 16.08 19.24
C THR A 164 0.19 16.72 18.36
N ASN A 165 -0.14 16.15 17.22
CA ASN A 165 -1.06 16.78 16.26
C ASN A 165 -2.46 16.13 16.17
N ARG A 166 -2.76 15.10 16.99
CA ARG A 166 -4.07 14.42 17.00
C ARG A 166 -5.15 15.07 17.87
N THR A 167 -4.86 16.21 18.54
CA THR A 167 -5.84 16.88 19.43
C THR A 167 -6.63 18.01 18.76
N ARG A 168 -6.51 18.21 17.44
CA ARG A 168 -7.25 19.25 16.71
C ARG A 168 -8.12 18.64 15.60
N GLY A 169 -9.16 17.91 16.01
CA GLY A 169 -10.12 17.38 15.04
C GLY A 169 -11.22 16.57 15.72
N ARG A 170 -11.93 17.19 16.67
CA ARG A 170 -13.29 16.79 17.07
C ARG A 170 -14.26 17.88 16.71
#